data_8fdde57a6e2c0e2f434e6aeb1abd2fe2
#
_entry.id   8fdde57a6e2c0e2f434e6aeb1abd2fe2
#
_cell.length_a   1.000
_cell.length_b   1.000
_cell.length_c   1.000
_cell.angle_alpha   90.00
_cell.angle_beta   90.00
_cell.angle_gamma   90.00
#
_symmetry.space_group_name_H-M   'P 1'
#
loop_
_entity.id
_entity.type
_entity.pdbx_description
1 polymer ?
#
loop_
_entity_poly.entity_id
_entity_poly.type
_entity_poly.pdbx_seq_one_letter_code
_entity_poly.pdbx_strand_id
1 'polypeptide(L)'
;MTHEEAHETVRGWFTGRLPEEWFTGPVEITIDREEIAVIGPLATPETGEGVSDAERSAAVDGRIKAFREDTRDRRIAIAREAEHRFGHKVAWGVDCEGRRALFTHLSVPVMTRLRQPERRVLDTLVEAGVARSRSEALAWAVRLVTAQRRLAA
;
A
#
# COMPACT_ATOMS: atom_id res chain seq x y z
N MET A 1 -22.70 -9.05 11.59
CA MET A 1 -21.99 -7.83 11.10
C MET A 1 -21.78 -7.95 9.59
N THR A 2 -22.22 -6.94 8.85
CA THR A 2 -22.01 -6.90 7.40
C THR A 2 -20.54 -6.57 7.09
N HIS A 3 -20.13 -6.82 5.86
CA HIS A 3 -18.76 -6.48 5.39
C HIS A 3 -18.51 -4.96 5.50
N GLU A 4 -19.53 -4.17 5.20
CA GLU A 4 -19.45 -2.71 5.28
C GLU A 4 -19.31 -2.22 6.72
N GLU A 5 -20.10 -2.77 7.65
CA GLU A 5 -20.00 -2.44 9.09
C GLU A 5 -18.63 -2.81 9.66
N ALA A 6 -18.07 -3.94 9.24
CA ALA A 6 -16.72 -4.34 9.63
C ALA A 6 -15.67 -3.34 9.13
N HIS A 7 -15.82 -2.89 7.89
CA HIS A 7 -14.92 -1.88 7.30
C HIS A 7 -15.04 -0.54 8.03
N GLU A 8 -16.25 -0.11 8.32
CA GLU A 8 -16.50 1.13 9.09
C GLU A 8 -15.93 1.04 10.50
N THR A 9 -16.07 -0.10 11.16
CA THR A 9 -15.52 -0.32 12.50
C THR A 9 -13.99 -0.20 12.50
N VAL A 10 -13.32 -0.79 11.52
CA VAL A 10 -11.86 -0.67 11.38
C VAL A 10 -11.47 0.78 11.13
N ARG A 11 -12.13 1.45 10.21
CA ARG A 11 -11.85 2.86 9.89
C ARG A 11 -12.03 3.75 11.11
N GLY A 12 -13.13 3.57 11.84
CA GLY A 12 -13.41 4.33 13.05
C GLY A 12 -12.34 4.11 14.13
N TRP A 13 -11.93 2.86 14.32
CA TRP A 13 -10.89 2.55 15.30
C TRP A 13 -9.58 3.26 14.98
N PHE A 14 -9.11 3.21 13.73
CA PHE A 14 -7.89 3.90 13.33
C PHE A 14 -8.02 5.41 13.45
N THR A 15 -9.19 5.96 13.11
CA THR A 15 -9.45 7.41 13.27
C THR A 15 -9.24 7.86 14.70
N GLY A 16 -9.73 7.09 15.67
CA GLY A 16 -9.57 7.43 17.09
C GLY A 16 -8.22 7.03 17.67
N ARG A 17 -7.60 5.97 17.16
CA ARG A 17 -6.36 5.42 17.74
C ARG A 17 -5.10 6.12 17.24
N LEU A 18 -5.08 6.57 15.99
CA LEU A 18 -3.90 7.21 15.41
C LEU A 18 -3.63 8.57 16.07
N PRO A 19 -2.37 8.90 16.36
CA PRO A 19 -2.03 10.24 16.85
C PRO A 19 -2.46 11.31 15.85
N GLU A 20 -3.13 12.35 16.35
CA GLU A 20 -3.68 13.42 15.51
C GLU A 20 -2.60 14.17 14.71
N GLU A 21 -1.40 14.27 15.26
CA GLU A 21 -0.28 14.98 14.65
C GLU A 21 0.35 14.24 13.45
N TRP A 22 0.00 12.95 13.24
CA TRP A 22 0.64 12.19 12.17
C TRP A 22 0.19 12.61 10.76
N PHE A 23 -1.11 12.85 10.59
CA PHE A 23 -1.68 13.04 9.27
C PHE A 23 -2.51 14.31 9.19
N THR A 24 -2.59 14.86 7.98
CA THR A 24 -3.33 16.10 7.71
C THR A 24 -4.82 15.87 7.46
N GLY A 25 -5.23 14.63 7.33
CA GLY A 25 -6.63 14.27 7.05
C GLY A 25 -6.87 12.79 7.30
N PRO A 26 -8.07 12.29 6.92
CA PRO A 26 -8.41 10.90 7.14
C PRO A 26 -7.50 9.94 6.39
N VAL A 27 -7.23 8.79 7.01
CA VAL A 27 -6.46 7.72 6.38
C VAL A 27 -7.33 6.93 5.41
N GLU A 28 -6.70 6.43 4.35
CA GLU A 28 -7.29 5.49 3.42
C GLU A 28 -7.12 4.09 3.97
N ILE A 29 -8.21 3.35 4.13
CA ILE A 29 -8.21 1.99 4.66
C ILE A 29 -8.65 1.03 3.57
N THR A 30 -7.83 0.02 3.30
CA THR A 30 -8.15 -1.08 2.39
C THR A 30 -7.99 -2.39 3.16
N ILE A 31 -9.00 -3.24 3.11
CA ILE A 31 -9.02 -4.51 3.85
C ILE A 31 -9.20 -5.67 2.87
N ASP A 32 -8.35 -6.66 2.97
CA ASP A 32 -8.55 -7.95 2.33
C ASP A 32 -8.56 -9.07 3.39
N ARG A 33 -8.37 -10.31 2.98
CA ARG A 33 -8.39 -11.46 3.90
C ARG A 33 -7.22 -11.46 4.87
N GLU A 34 -6.09 -10.90 4.48
CA GLU A 34 -4.83 -11.01 5.21
C GLU A 34 -4.43 -9.72 5.91
N GLU A 35 -4.74 -8.56 5.31
CA GLU A 35 -4.20 -7.31 5.82
C GLU A 35 -5.18 -6.15 5.80
N ILE A 36 -4.89 -5.18 6.66
CA ILE A 36 -5.48 -3.87 6.66
C ILE A 36 -4.39 -2.91 6.21
N ALA A 37 -4.55 -2.29 5.05
CA ALA A 37 -3.62 -1.27 4.57
C ALA A 37 -4.09 0.10 5.03
N VAL A 38 -3.21 0.82 5.71
CA VAL A 38 -3.46 2.16 6.25
C VAL A 38 -2.53 3.14 5.57
N ILE A 39 -3.08 4.04 4.77
CA ILE A 39 -2.30 5.05 4.06
C ILE A 39 -2.78 6.43 4.47
N GLY A 40 -1.90 7.21 5.06
CA GLY A 40 -2.22 8.53 5.59
C GLY A 40 -1.58 9.67 4.81
N PRO A 41 -2.29 10.82 4.70
CA PRO A 41 -1.74 11.99 4.04
C PRO A 41 -0.76 12.73 4.96
N LEU A 42 0.47 12.96 4.47
CA LEU A 42 1.48 13.75 5.18
C LEU A 42 1.41 15.21 4.76
N ALA A 43 1.76 16.08 5.69
CA ALA A 43 1.94 17.51 5.39
C ALA A 43 3.08 17.67 4.39
N THR A 44 2.84 18.47 3.36
CA THR A 44 3.86 18.84 2.38
C THR A 44 4.96 19.66 3.06
N PRO A 45 6.25 19.31 2.86
CA PRO A 45 7.33 20.15 3.40
C PRO A 45 7.29 21.55 2.83
N GLU A 46 7.51 22.55 3.66
CA GLU A 46 7.64 23.91 3.19
C GLU A 46 8.97 24.07 2.46
N THR A 47 8.90 24.46 1.19
CA THR A 47 10.05 24.84 0.39
C THR A 47 9.89 26.30 -0.03
N GLY A 48 10.99 27.02 -0.16
CA GLY A 48 10.94 28.42 -0.58
C GLY A 48 10.35 28.59 -1.99
N GLU A 49 9.97 29.82 -2.32
CA GLU A 49 9.55 30.15 -3.69
C GLU A 49 10.71 30.00 -4.67
N GLY A 50 10.41 29.53 -5.88
CA GLY A 50 11.40 29.40 -6.94
C GLY A 50 12.33 28.21 -6.82
N VAL A 51 12.06 27.26 -5.91
CA VAL A 51 12.85 26.03 -5.80
C VAL A 51 12.60 25.12 -7.00
N SER A 52 13.64 24.36 -7.37
CA SER A 52 13.54 23.41 -8.46
C SER A 52 12.67 22.20 -8.11
N ASP A 53 12.21 21.48 -9.15
CA ASP A 53 11.47 20.22 -8.94
C ASP A 53 12.34 19.19 -8.21
N ALA A 54 13.65 19.17 -8.47
CA ALA A 54 14.59 18.30 -7.78
C ALA A 54 14.65 18.60 -6.27
N GLU A 55 14.68 19.85 -5.88
CA GLU A 55 14.70 20.25 -4.47
C GLU A 55 13.38 19.89 -3.79
N ARG A 56 12.26 20.13 -4.44
CA ARG A 56 10.93 19.77 -3.92
C ARG A 56 10.78 18.28 -3.77
N SER A 57 11.20 17.50 -4.77
CA SER A 57 11.17 16.03 -4.72
C SER A 57 12.03 15.49 -3.59
N ALA A 58 13.22 16.04 -3.38
CA ALA A 58 14.10 15.65 -2.29
C ALA A 58 13.49 15.98 -0.92
N ALA A 59 12.80 17.12 -0.80
CA ALA A 59 12.10 17.49 0.43
C ALA A 59 10.98 16.50 0.77
N VAL A 60 10.22 16.04 -0.22
CA VAL A 60 9.19 15.02 -0.05
C VAL A 60 9.82 13.69 0.41
N ASP A 61 10.91 13.26 -0.22
CA ASP A 61 11.63 12.05 0.18
C ASP A 61 12.12 12.13 1.63
N GLY A 62 12.67 13.27 2.01
CA GLY A 62 13.12 13.50 3.38
C GLY A 62 11.97 13.46 4.39
N ARG A 63 10.82 14.05 4.05
CA ARG A 63 9.64 14.03 4.91
C ARG A 63 9.12 12.61 5.12
N ILE A 64 9.03 11.82 4.06
CA ILE A 64 8.58 10.43 4.13
C ILE A 64 9.52 9.60 5.00
N LYS A 65 10.84 9.77 4.80
CA LYS A 65 11.86 9.07 5.60
C LYS A 65 11.77 9.44 7.07
N ALA A 66 11.66 10.73 7.38
CA ALA A 66 11.55 11.22 8.75
C ALA A 66 10.32 10.64 9.44
N PHE A 67 9.17 10.68 8.79
CA PHE A 67 7.95 10.07 9.33
C PHE A 67 8.12 8.58 9.61
N ARG A 68 8.69 7.85 8.66
CA ARG A 68 8.91 6.41 8.80
C ARG A 68 9.78 6.08 10.01
N GLU A 69 10.86 6.82 10.20
CA GLU A 69 11.79 6.62 11.32
C GLU A 69 11.17 7.04 12.65
N ASP A 70 10.60 8.23 12.70
CA ASP A 70 10.07 8.82 13.95
C ASP A 70 8.85 8.08 14.50
N THR A 71 8.06 7.45 13.64
CA THR A 71 6.83 6.78 14.06
C THR A 71 6.95 5.25 14.16
N ARG A 72 8.12 4.70 13.87
CA ARG A 72 8.30 3.25 13.75
C ARG A 72 7.79 2.47 14.97
N ASP A 73 8.23 2.82 16.16
CA ASP A 73 7.87 2.06 17.37
C ASP A 73 6.39 2.20 17.71
N ARG A 74 5.83 3.38 17.54
CA ARG A 74 4.39 3.62 17.74
C ARG A 74 3.56 2.89 16.70
N ARG A 75 3.99 2.85 15.44
CA ARG A 75 3.30 2.09 14.38
C ARG A 75 3.29 0.59 14.68
N ILE A 76 4.40 0.06 15.17
CA ILE A 76 4.48 -1.35 15.57
C ILE A 76 3.49 -1.64 16.72
N ALA A 77 3.42 -0.78 17.72
CA ALA A 77 2.50 -0.94 18.84
C ALA A 77 1.03 -0.89 18.39
N ILE A 78 0.68 0.08 17.56
CA ILE A 78 -0.68 0.23 17.02
C ILE A 78 -1.05 -0.98 16.14
N ALA A 79 -0.12 -1.44 15.30
CA ALA A 79 -0.34 -2.62 14.46
C ALA A 79 -0.62 -3.88 15.29
N ARG A 80 0.10 -4.07 16.40
CA ARG A 80 -0.16 -5.20 17.32
C ARG A 80 -1.53 -5.13 17.96
N GLU A 81 -1.96 -3.95 18.38
CA GLU A 81 -3.30 -3.74 18.93
C GLU A 81 -4.37 -4.05 17.88
N ALA A 82 -4.20 -3.57 16.66
CA ALA A 82 -5.13 -3.81 15.57
C ALA A 82 -5.18 -5.29 15.18
N GLU A 83 -4.03 -5.95 15.10
CA GLU A 83 -3.94 -7.38 14.80
C GLU A 83 -4.66 -8.22 15.85
N HIS A 84 -4.49 -7.88 17.12
CA HIS A 84 -5.20 -8.54 18.21
C HIS A 84 -6.71 -8.32 18.13
N ARG A 85 -7.14 -7.11 17.81
CA ARG A 85 -8.56 -6.74 17.75
C ARG A 85 -9.27 -7.28 16.52
N PHE A 86 -8.65 -7.20 15.35
CA PHE A 86 -9.29 -7.49 14.07
C PHE A 86 -8.82 -8.79 13.39
N GLY A 87 -7.74 -9.38 13.88
CA GLY A 87 -7.21 -10.61 13.29
C GLY A 87 -6.52 -10.44 11.95
N HIS A 88 -6.10 -9.23 11.60
CA HIS A 88 -5.42 -8.91 10.35
C HIS A 88 -4.09 -8.21 10.62
N LYS A 89 -3.09 -8.47 9.79
CA LYS A 89 -1.86 -7.69 9.81
C LYS A 89 -2.10 -6.30 9.28
N VAL A 90 -1.32 -5.34 9.77
CA VAL A 90 -1.43 -3.94 9.34
C VAL A 90 -0.25 -3.59 8.45
N ALA A 91 -0.54 -3.07 7.26
CA ALA A 91 0.44 -2.51 6.35
C ALA A 91 0.33 -0.99 6.35
N TRP A 92 1.46 -0.31 6.45
CA TRP A 92 1.52 1.14 6.56
C TRP A 92 2.02 1.78 5.29
N GLY A 93 1.48 2.93 4.98
CA GLY A 93 1.96 3.78 3.91
C GLY A 93 1.57 5.22 4.13
N VAL A 94 2.12 6.08 3.31
CA VAL A 94 1.83 7.52 3.34
C VAL A 94 1.63 8.05 1.93
N ASP A 95 0.94 9.17 1.83
CA ASP A 95 0.82 9.95 0.62
C ASP A 95 1.30 11.36 0.94
N CYS A 96 2.35 11.79 0.27
CA CYS A 96 2.92 13.12 0.45
C CYS A 96 3.01 13.80 -0.91
N GLU A 97 2.21 14.83 -1.10
CA GLU A 97 2.16 15.60 -2.34
C GLU A 97 1.94 14.71 -3.59
N GLY A 98 1.01 13.74 -3.47
CA GLY A 98 0.71 12.79 -4.53
C GLY A 98 1.67 11.61 -4.66
N ARG A 99 2.77 11.61 -3.92
CA ARG A 99 3.70 10.48 -3.88
C ARG A 99 3.29 9.50 -2.80
N ARG A 100 2.92 8.30 -3.22
CA ARG A 100 2.56 7.21 -2.31
C ARG A 100 3.77 6.36 -2.01
N ALA A 101 4.04 6.13 -0.73
CA ALA A 101 5.13 5.28 -0.28
C ALA A 101 4.59 4.24 0.71
N LEU A 102 4.82 2.97 0.42
CA LEU A 102 4.44 1.86 1.29
C LEU A 102 5.64 1.47 2.14
N PHE A 103 5.43 1.33 3.45
CA PHE A 103 6.47 0.91 4.40
C PHE A 103 6.45 -0.59 4.65
N THR A 104 5.31 -1.22 4.41
CA THR A 104 5.09 -2.65 4.65
C THR A 104 4.62 -3.30 3.37
N HIS A 105 5.25 -4.42 3.01
CA HIS A 105 4.91 -5.19 1.81
C HIS A 105 4.60 -6.62 2.22
N LEU A 106 3.33 -6.90 2.49
CA LEU A 106 2.89 -8.26 2.76
C LEU A 106 2.67 -8.98 1.44
N SER A 107 3.29 -10.14 1.30
CA SER A 107 3.16 -11.01 0.13
C SER A 107 2.62 -12.34 0.60
N VAL A 108 1.51 -12.77 0.00
CA VAL A 108 0.89 -14.05 0.35
C VAL A 108 0.73 -14.92 -0.91
N PRO A 109 0.88 -16.25 -0.79
CA PRO A 109 0.69 -17.12 -1.94
C PRO A 109 -0.79 -17.20 -2.33
N VAL A 110 -1.03 -17.14 -3.62
CA VAL A 110 -2.35 -17.40 -4.21
C VAL A 110 -2.17 -18.51 -5.23
N MET A 111 -2.88 -19.62 -5.06
CA MET A 111 -2.78 -20.78 -5.93
C MET A 111 -3.93 -20.81 -6.91
N THR A 112 -3.61 -21.09 -8.17
CA THR A 112 -4.62 -21.33 -9.20
C THR A 112 -4.21 -22.49 -10.09
N ARG A 113 -5.19 -23.02 -10.81
CA ARG A 113 -4.97 -24.07 -11.82
C ARG A 113 -5.39 -23.53 -13.16
N LEU A 114 -4.47 -23.60 -14.13
CA LEU A 114 -4.70 -23.10 -15.49
C LEU A 114 -4.70 -24.25 -16.48
N ARG A 115 -5.50 -24.12 -17.53
CA ARG A 115 -5.50 -25.04 -18.67
C ARG A 115 -4.37 -24.68 -19.65
N GLN A 116 -4.13 -25.54 -20.63
CA GLN A 116 -3.03 -25.39 -21.55
C GLN A 116 -2.98 -24.04 -22.28
N PRO A 117 -4.10 -23.49 -22.78
CA PRO A 117 -4.03 -22.19 -23.46
C PRO A 117 -3.45 -21.07 -22.58
N GLU A 118 -3.89 -21.00 -21.32
CA GLU A 118 -3.39 -19.99 -20.37
C GLU A 118 -1.96 -20.29 -19.93
N ARG A 119 -1.59 -21.57 -19.74
CA ARG A 119 -0.20 -21.94 -19.42
C ARG A 119 0.75 -21.56 -20.53
N ARG A 120 0.33 -21.69 -21.78
CA ARG A 120 1.15 -21.29 -22.94
C ARG A 120 1.41 -19.80 -22.97
N VAL A 121 0.45 -18.99 -22.55
CA VAL A 121 0.66 -17.53 -22.40
C VAL A 121 1.78 -17.25 -21.38
N LEU A 122 1.74 -17.92 -20.24
CA LEU A 122 2.79 -17.77 -19.22
C LEU A 122 4.14 -18.21 -19.74
N ASP A 123 4.21 -19.34 -20.46
CA ASP A 123 5.45 -19.85 -21.03
C ASP A 123 6.04 -18.90 -22.09
N THR A 124 5.19 -18.26 -22.88
CA THR A 124 5.59 -17.23 -23.84
C THR A 124 6.25 -16.03 -23.13
N LEU A 125 5.67 -15.59 -22.02
CA LEU A 125 6.23 -14.48 -21.22
C LEU A 125 7.59 -14.86 -20.61
N VAL A 126 7.75 -16.09 -20.19
CA VAL A 126 9.04 -16.59 -19.68
C VAL A 126 10.08 -16.66 -20.83
N GLU A 127 9.74 -17.21 -21.97
CA GLU A 127 10.62 -17.30 -23.14
C GLU A 127 11.03 -15.92 -23.66
N ALA A 128 10.13 -14.95 -23.61
CA ALA A 128 10.40 -13.57 -24.04
C ALA A 128 11.22 -12.76 -23.02
N GLY A 129 11.52 -13.32 -21.85
CA GLY A 129 12.30 -12.65 -20.80
C GLY A 129 11.52 -11.65 -19.97
N VAL A 130 10.18 -11.60 -20.10
CA VAL A 130 9.32 -10.73 -19.29
C VAL A 130 9.26 -11.23 -17.85
N ALA A 131 9.32 -12.54 -17.66
CA ALA A 131 9.26 -13.17 -16.35
C ALA A 131 10.27 -14.34 -16.29
N ARG A 132 10.69 -14.70 -15.08
CA ARG A 132 11.66 -15.80 -14.84
C ARG A 132 10.97 -17.13 -14.58
N SER A 133 9.68 -17.11 -14.24
CA SER A 133 8.89 -18.29 -13.90
C SER A 133 7.43 -18.08 -14.28
N ARG A 134 6.67 -19.17 -14.31
CA ARG A 134 5.22 -19.10 -14.52
C ARG A 134 4.53 -18.26 -13.44
N SER A 135 4.97 -18.40 -12.19
CA SER A 135 4.41 -17.61 -11.07
C SER A 135 4.67 -16.12 -11.25
N GLU A 136 5.88 -15.74 -11.64
CA GLU A 136 6.22 -14.35 -11.93
C GLU A 136 5.44 -13.81 -13.14
N ALA A 137 5.27 -14.62 -14.17
CA ALA A 137 4.47 -14.27 -15.36
C ALA A 137 3.01 -14.01 -14.98
N LEU A 138 2.44 -14.86 -14.12
CA LEU A 138 1.06 -14.69 -13.65
C LEU A 138 0.91 -13.40 -12.83
N ALA A 139 1.82 -13.12 -11.93
CA ALA A 139 1.83 -11.88 -11.15
C ALA A 139 1.96 -10.65 -12.06
N TRP A 140 2.83 -10.72 -13.06
CA TRP A 140 2.98 -9.66 -14.07
C TRP A 140 1.67 -9.40 -14.82
N ALA A 141 0.97 -10.46 -15.25
CA ALA A 141 -0.31 -10.34 -15.94
C ALA A 141 -1.38 -9.69 -15.06
N VAL A 142 -1.44 -10.02 -13.77
CA VAL A 142 -2.38 -9.41 -12.82
C VAL A 142 -2.06 -7.92 -12.65
N ARG A 143 -0.79 -7.55 -12.53
CA ARG A 143 -0.38 -6.14 -12.45
C ARG A 143 -0.77 -5.36 -13.71
N LEU A 144 -0.66 -5.98 -14.88
CA LEU A 144 -1.06 -5.37 -16.14
C LEU A 144 -2.56 -5.04 -16.16
N VAL A 145 -3.39 -5.97 -15.70
CA VAL A 145 -4.84 -5.75 -15.57
C VAL A 145 -5.14 -4.59 -14.62
N THR A 146 -4.43 -4.51 -13.50
CA THR A 146 -4.56 -3.40 -12.55
C THR A 146 -4.24 -2.05 -13.20
N ALA A 147 -3.17 -1.98 -14.00
CA ALA A 147 -2.78 -0.77 -14.71
C ALA A 147 -3.85 -0.34 -15.72
N GLN A 148 -4.41 -1.28 -16.50
CA GLN A 148 -5.49 -1.00 -17.45
C GLN A 148 -6.76 -0.51 -16.75
N ARG A 149 -7.10 -1.09 -15.60
CA ARG A 149 -8.25 -0.67 -14.81
C ARG A 149 -8.12 0.80 -14.34
N ARG A 150 -6.91 1.22 -13.95
CA ARG A 150 -6.64 2.62 -13.58
C ARG A 150 -6.84 3.59 -14.75
N LEU A 151 -6.45 3.17 -15.95
CA LEU A 151 -6.62 3.98 -17.16
C LEU A 151 -8.10 4.08 -17.59
N ALA A 152 -8.91 3.06 -17.30
CA ALA A 152 -10.32 3.01 -17.64
C ALA A 152 -11.21 3.72 -16.60
N ALA A 153 -10.68 3.98 -15.41
CA ALA A 153 -11.37 4.73 -14.36
C ALA A 153 -11.05 6.24 -14.48
#